data_c3a4f0673bd0d7fbdecf875e7be70bbd
#
_entry.id   c3a4f0673bd0d7fbdecf875e7be70bbd
#
_cell.length_a   1.000
_cell.length_b   1.000
_cell.length_c   1.000
_cell.angle_alpha   90.00
_cell.angle_beta   90.00
_cell.angle_gamma   90.00
#
_symmetry.space_group_name_H-M   'P 1'
#
loop_
_entity.id
_entity.type
_entity.pdbx_description
1 polymer ?
#
loop_
_entity_poly.entity_id
_entity_poly.type
_entity_poly.pdbx_seq_one_letter_code
_entity_poly.pdbx_strand_id
1 'polypeptide(L)'
;MDRADKRRGKETVHKVWNDNAAILSGDAMLVLAYQFMAQCSVEHLKEVMDLFSLTALEICEGQQMDMEFEQRNDVKEEEYLEMIRLKTSVLLAASLKIGALLGGASADDAARLYDFGMNMGVAFQLKDDLLDVYGDAAVFGKNIGGDILCNKKTYMLIKALEHASQEQASRLQHWITVVDFNPAEKITAVTDLYNQIGVKTLCENKITEYSNRAMDSLAAVN
;
A
#
# COMPACT_ATOMS: atom_id res chain seq x y z
N MET A 1 -12.94 -1.71 4.75
CA MET A 1 -12.10 -2.88 4.46
C MET A 1 -12.75 -3.66 3.33
N ASP A 2 -11.98 -4.21 2.45
CA ASP A 2 -12.33 -4.60 1.07
C ASP A 2 -13.34 -5.75 0.93
N ARG A 3 -13.79 -6.38 2.02
CA ARG A 3 -14.72 -7.53 2.02
C ARG A 3 -14.42 -8.59 0.95
N ALA A 4 -13.13 -8.79 0.62
CA ALA A 4 -12.70 -9.74 -0.39
C ALA A 4 -13.17 -11.17 -0.04
N ASP A 5 -13.70 -11.89 -1.01
CA ASP A 5 -14.18 -13.26 -0.80
C ASP A 5 -13.05 -14.26 -0.58
N LYS A 6 -11.90 -14.02 -1.23
CA LYS A 6 -10.73 -14.90 -1.17
C LYS A 6 -9.46 -14.12 -0.88
N ARG A 7 -8.51 -14.76 -0.18
CA ARG A 7 -7.15 -14.29 0.00
C ARG A 7 -6.18 -15.47 -0.13
N ARG A 8 -5.16 -15.33 -0.98
CA ARG A 8 -4.19 -16.40 -1.28
C ARG A 8 -4.88 -17.73 -1.67
N GLY A 9 -5.93 -17.64 -2.49
CA GLY A 9 -6.70 -18.79 -3.00
C GLY A 9 -7.66 -19.42 -1.98
N LYS A 10 -7.71 -18.94 -0.73
CA LYS A 10 -8.62 -19.43 0.33
C LYS A 10 -9.73 -18.42 0.60
N GLU A 11 -10.89 -18.91 1.00
CA GLU A 11 -11.98 -18.06 1.48
C GLU A 11 -11.53 -17.30 2.74
N THR A 12 -11.98 -16.05 2.85
CA THR A 12 -11.67 -15.19 4.00
C THR A 12 -12.48 -15.58 5.23
N VAL A 13 -11.97 -15.22 6.42
CA VAL A 13 -12.59 -15.62 7.71
C VAL A 13 -14.05 -15.17 7.81
N HIS A 14 -14.38 -13.95 7.35
CA HIS A 14 -15.76 -13.46 7.40
C HIS A 14 -16.71 -14.21 6.45
N LYS A 15 -16.20 -14.85 5.40
CA LYS A 15 -17.00 -15.70 4.50
C LYS A 15 -17.23 -17.08 5.08
N VAL A 16 -16.22 -17.68 5.71
CA VAL A 16 -16.30 -19.03 6.29
C VAL A 16 -17.12 -19.00 7.60
N TRP A 17 -16.98 -17.94 8.40
CA TRP A 17 -17.67 -17.80 9.69
C TRP A 17 -18.60 -16.57 9.70
N ASN A 18 -18.08 -15.42 10.13
CA ASN A 18 -18.80 -14.14 10.17
C ASN A 18 -17.83 -12.98 10.43
N ASP A 19 -18.34 -11.74 10.37
CA ASP A 19 -17.55 -10.53 10.60
C ASP A 19 -16.95 -10.47 12.01
N ASN A 20 -17.71 -10.88 13.05
CA ASN A 20 -17.22 -10.88 14.43
C ASN A 20 -16.03 -11.84 14.61
N ALA A 21 -16.09 -13.04 14.01
CA ALA A 21 -14.99 -13.98 14.04
C ALA A 21 -13.75 -13.42 13.32
N ALA A 22 -13.92 -12.68 12.23
CA ALA A 22 -12.83 -12.04 11.52
C ALA A 22 -12.16 -10.94 12.38
N ILE A 23 -12.96 -10.09 13.03
CA ILE A 23 -12.47 -9.03 13.94
C ILE A 23 -11.69 -9.66 15.11
N LEU A 24 -12.31 -10.57 15.84
CA LEU A 24 -11.67 -11.25 16.99
C LEU A 24 -10.39 -12.00 16.61
N SER A 25 -10.36 -12.60 15.43
CA SER A 25 -9.14 -13.26 14.92
C SER A 25 -8.02 -12.23 14.69
N GLY A 26 -8.34 -11.07 14.14
CA GLY A 26 -7.40 -9.96 13.95
C GLY A 26 -6.86 -9.44 15.28
N ASP A 27 -7.74 -9.20 16.26
CA ASP A 27 -7.37 -8.75 17.60
C ASP A 27 -6.46 -9.77 18.30
N ALA A 28 -6.83 -11.05 18.24
CA ALA A 28 -5.99 -12.12 18.81
C ALA A 28 -4.62 -12.21 18.13
N MET A 29 -4.55 -12.04 16.81
CA MET A 29 -3.29 -12.01 16.07
C MET A 29 -2.41 -10.83 16.48
N LEU A 30 -2.98 -9.66 16.74
CA LEU A 30 -2.23 -8.50 17.24
C LEU A 30 -1.66 -8.76 18.63
N VAL A 31 -2.45 -9.33 19.55
CA VAL A 31 -1.97 -9.72 20.88
C VAL A 31 -0.84 -10.75 20.79
N LEU A 32 -0.96 -11.76 19.92
CA LEU A 32 0.09 -12.75 19.69
C LEU A 32 1.36 -12.09 19.12
N ALA A 33 1.24 -11.12 18.22
CA ALA A 33 2.38 -10.38 17.69
C ALA A 33 3.13 -9.64 18.80
N TYR A 34 2.42 -8.98 19.74
CA TYR A 34 3.03 -8.38 20.94
C TYR A 34 3.73 -9.41 21.82
N GLN A 35 3.15 -10.58 22.03
CA GLN A 35 3.78 -11.66 22.79
C GLN A 35 5.07 -12.14 22.13
N PHE A 36 5.11 -12.26 20.79
CA PHE A 36 6.33 -12.61 20.07
C PHE A 36 7.41 -11.53 20.17
N MET A 37 7.04 -10.25 19.98
CA MET A 37 7.99 -9.15 20.13
C MET A 37 8.57 -9.07 21.55
N ALA A 38 7.78 -9.36 22.58
CA ALA A 38 8.21 -9.36 23.97
C ALA A 38 9.19 -10.50 24.33
N GLN A 39 9.44 -11.46 23.44
CA GLN A 39 10.43 -12.53 23.65
C GLN A 39 11.87 -12.12 23.29
N CYS A 40 12.07 -10.90 22.78
CA CYS A 40 13.41 -10.39 22.51
C CYS A 40 14.23 -10.21 23.81
N SER A 41 15.54 -10.00 23.65
CA SER A 41 16.42 -9.77 24.81
C SER A 41 15.98 -8.54 25.62
N VAL A 42 16.15 -8.60 26.93
CA VAL A 42 15.79 -7.51 27.88
C VAL A 42 16.44 -6.18 27.48
N GLU A 43 17.65 -6.24 26.94
CA GLU A 43 18.42 -5.08 26.49
C GLU A 43 17.70 -4.29 25.39
N HIS A 44 17.08 -4.97 24.44
CA HIS A 44 16.37 -4.35 23.31
C HIS A 44 14.86 -4.24 23.50
N LEU A 45 14.30 -4.81 24.59
CA LEU A 45 12.88 -4.95 24.78
C LEU A 45 12.13 -3.63 24.66
N LYS A 46 12.63 -2.58 25.31
CA LYS A 46 11.94 -1.28 25.27
C LYS A 46 11.94 -0.68 23.86
N GLU A 47 13.08 -0.67 23.20
CA GLU A 47 13.22 -0.09 21.86
C GLU A 47 12.37 -0.85 20.82
N VAL A 48 12.38 -2.18 20.87
CA VAL A 48 11.57 -3.04 20.00
C VAL A 48 10.09 -2.80 20.23
N MET A 49 9.64 -2.75 21.49
CA MET A 49 8.24 -2.56 21.82
C MET A 49 7.74 -1.16 21.47
N ASP A 50 8.56 -0.12 21.69
CA ASP A 50 8.22 1.25 21.30
C ASP A 50 8.06 1.35 19.79
N LEU A 51 9.02 0.84 19.01
CA LEU A 51 8.97 0.84 17.55
C LEU A 51 7.78 0.03 17.02
N PHE A 52 7.55 -1.16 17.56
CA PHE A 52 6.44 -2.02 17.15
C PHE A 52 5.08 -1.37 17.44
N SER A 53 4.94 -0.76 18.62
CA SER A 53 3.68 -0.09 19.03
C SER A 53 3.40 1.13 18.15
N LEU A 54 4.42 1.96 17.88
CA LEU A 54 4.30 3.09 16.98
C LEU A 54 3.89 2.63 15.56
N THR A 55 4.57 1.61 15.04
CA THR A 55 4.28 1.04 13.73
C THR A 55 2.83 0.51 13.64
N ALA A 56 2.35 -0.16 14.69
CA ALA A 56 0.98 -0.67 14.74
C ALA A 56 -0.05 0.48 14.67
N LEU A 57 0.20 1.59 15.35
CA LEU A 57 -0.65 2.79 15.29
C LEU A 57 -0.59 3.43 13.89
N GLU A 58 0.59 3.62 13.34
CA GLU A 58 0.78 4.18 11.98
C GLU A 58 0.03 3.37 10.92
N ILE A 59 0.03 2.03 11.01
CA ILE A 59 -0.74 1.16 10.10
C ILE A 59 -2.24 1.43 10.24
N CYS A 60 -2.75 1.61 11.46
CA CYS A 60 -4.16 1.93 11.69
C CYS A 60 -4.51 3.30 11.11
N GLU A 61 -3.66 4.31 11.28
CA GLU A 61 -3.82 5.64 10.70
C GLU A 61 -3.85 5.59 9.18
N GLY A 62 -2.89 4.89 8.55
CA GLY A 62 -2.85 4.70 7.10
C GLY A 62 -4.08 3.97 6.56
N GLN A 63 -4.60 2.98 7.29
CA GLN A 63 -5.84 2.31 6.92
C GLN A 63 -7.05 3.24 7.06
N GLN A 64 -7.09 4.10 8.07
CA GLN A 64 -8.15 5.10 8.24
C GLN A 64 -8.13 6.11 7.09
N MET A 65 -6.96 6.62 6.70
CA MET A 65 -6.82 7.51 5.53
C MET A 65 -7.31 6.85 4.24
N ASP A 66 -6.95 5.59 3.99
CA ASP A 66 -7.40 4.85 2.81
C ASP A 66 -8.94 4.76 2.74
N MET A 67 -9.59 4.49 3.87
CA MET A 67 -11.07 4.47 3.96
C MET A 67 -11.68 5.86 3.74
N GLU A 68 -11.09 6.92 4.29
CA GLU A 68 -11.56 8.30 4.09
C GLU A 68 -11.43 8.74 2.63
N PHE A 69 -10.38 8.30 1.93
CA PHE A 69 -10.16 8.60 0.52
C PHE A 69 -11.27 8.04 -0.38
N GLU A 70 -11.95 6.96 0.02
CA GLU A 70 -13.10 6.44 -0.74
C GLU A 70 -14.20 7.49 -0.90
N GLN A 71 -14.38 8.39 0.09
CA GLN A 71 -15.41 9.41 0.13
C GLN A 71 -14.95 10.77 -0.43
N ARG A 72 -13.66 10.90 -0.79
CA ARG A 72 -13.05 12.16 -1.25
C ARG A 72 -12.71 12.10 -2.74
N ASN A 73 -12.77 13.27 -3.40
CA ASN A 73 -12.35 13.41 -4.81
C ASN A 73 -11.24 14.45 -5.00
N ASP A 74 -10.68 14.95 -3.90
CA ASP A 74 -9.68 16.02 -3.84
C ASP A 74 -8.31 15.52 -3.30
N VAL A 75 -8.13 14.19 -3.19
CA VAL A 75 -6.91 13.57 -2.68
C VAL A 75 -5.72 13.93 -3.55
N LYS A 76 -4.64 14.41 -2.92
CA LYS A 76 -3.40 14.82 -3.57
C LYS A 76 -2.33 13.73 -3.52
N GLU A 77 -1.30 13.86 -4.38
CA GLU A 77 -0.17 12.93 -4.42
C GLU A 77 0.47 12.76 -3.04
N GLU A 78 0.70 13.86 -2.32
CA GLU A 78 1.35 13.84 -1.01
C GLU A 78 0.53 13.06 0.03
N GLU A 79 -0.80 13.23 0.02
CA GLU A 79 -1.71 12.50 0.92
C GLU A 79 -1.70 10.99 0.60
N TYR A 80 -1.73 10.65 -0.70
CA TYR A 80 -1.66 9.25 -1.13
C TYR A 80 -0.32 8.61 -0.74
N LEU A 81 0.82 9.30 -0.96
CA LEU A 81 2.14 8.80 -0.58
C LEU A 81 2.27 8.61 0.92
N GLU A 82 1.71 9.52 1.72
CA GLU A 82 1.67 9.38 3.18
C GLU A 82 0.80 8.20 3.60
N MET A 83 -0.37 8.02 3.01
CA MET A 83 -1.25 6.89 3.29
C MET A 83 -0.55 5.55 3.03
N ILE A 84 0.12 5.37 1.88
CA ILE A 84 0.83 4.12 1.59
C ILE A 84 2.10 3.94 2.44
N ARG A 85 2.75 5.05 2.83
CA ARG A 85 3.84 5.03 3.80
C ARG A 85 3.38 4.42 5.12
N LEU A 86 2.31 4.95 5.68
CA LEU A 86 1.73 4.49 6.94
C LEU A 86 1.15 3.08 6.84
N LYS A 87 0.35 2.80 5.82
CA LYS A 87 -0.37 1.53 5.69
C LYS A 87 0.56 0.34 5.37
N THR A 88 1.64 0.58 4.63
CA THR A 88 2.47 -0.51 4.05
C THR A 88 3.94 -0.40 4.44
N SER A 89 4.57 0.78 4.25
CA SER A 89 6.03 0.89 4.33
C SER A 89 6.56 0.80 5.75
N VAL A 90 5.86 1.38 6.73
CA VAL A 90 6.30 1.41 8.14
C VAL A 90 6.54 0.01 8.71
N LEU A 91 5.73 -0.99 8.32
CA LEU A 91 5.91 -2.36 8.79
C LEU A 91 7.17 -3.01 8.19
N LEU A 92 7.45 -2.78 6.91
CA LEU A 92 8.69 -3.26 6.29
C LEU A 92 9.91 -2.61 6.95
N ALA A 93 9.86 -1.30 7.14
CA ALA A 93 10.92 -0.53 7.78
C ALA A 93 11.18 -1.00 9.23
N ALA A 94 10.12 -1.12 10.03
CA ALA A 94 10.22 -1.59 11.41
C ALA A 94 10.76 -3.02 11.49
N SER A 95 10.32 -3.92 10.60
CA SER A 95 10.79 -5.30 10.57
C SER A 95 12.30 -5.38 10.30
N LEU A 96 12.82 -4.59 9.38
CA LEU A 96 14.24 -4.52 9.06
C LEU A 96 15.04 -3.93 10.23
N LYS A 97 14.58 -2.81 10.80
CA LYS A 97 15.24 -2.16 11.93
C LYS A 97 15.28 -3.05 13.16
N ILE A 98 14.16 -3.70 13.51
CA ILE A 98 14.10 -4.64 14.63
C ILE A 98 15.07 -5.81 14.39
N GLY A 99 15.05 -6.39 13.18
CA GLY A 99 15.97 -7.46 12.82
C GLY A 99 17.43 -7.04 12.94
N ALA A 100 17.79 -5.85 12.50
CA ALA A 100 19.13 -5.29 12.59
C ALA A 100 19.57 -5.11 14.06
N LEU A 101 18.73 -4.49 14.89
CA LEU A 101 19.00 -4.28 16.33
C LEU A 101 19.24 -5.62 17.05
N LEU A 102 18.36 -6.59 16.83
CA LEU A 102 18.49 -7.91 17.44
C LEU A 102 19.69 -8.72 16.90
N GLY A 103 20.12 -8.41 15.67
CA GLY A 103 21.33 -8.97 15.06
C GLY A 103 22.63 -8.29 15.49
N GLY A 104 22.57 -7.25 16.34
CA GLY A 104 23.73 -6.53 16.85
C GLY A 104 24.30 -5.48 15.90
N ALA A 105 23.50 -4.99 14.93
CA ALA A 105 23.90 -3.90 14.06
C ALA A 105 24.08 -2.58 14.86
N SER A 106 24.89 -1.66 14.31
CA SER A 106 24.98 -0.31 14.85
C SER A 106 23.64 0.43 14.72
N ALA A 107 23.41 1.44 15.57
CA ALA A 107 22.22 2.28 15.50
C ALA A 107 22.09 2.96 14.11
N ASP A 108 23.22 3.35 13.52
CA ASP A 108 23.26 3.97 12.20
C ASP A 108 22.88 2.97 11.10
N ASP A 109 23.38 1.73 11.13
CA ASP A 109 23.02 0.70 10.16
C ASP A 109 21.55 0.26 10.31
N ALA A 110 21.07 0.16 11.55
CA ALA A 110 19.66 -0.11 11.82
C ALA A 110 18.75 1.02 11.29
N ALA A 111 19.17 2.28 11.39
CA ALA A 111 18.44 3.42 10.80
C ALA A 111 18.45 3.37 9.27
N ARG A 112 19.60 3.06 8.64
CA ARG A 112 19.70 2.91 7.17
C ARG A 112 18.82 1.78 6.63
N LEU A 113 18.75 0.66 7.35
CA LEU A 113 17.85 -0.44 7.01
C LEU A 113 16.38 -0.07 7.20
N TYR A 114 16.05 0.78 8.18
CA TYR A 114 14.72 1.36 8.30
C TYR A 114 14.37 2.22 7.08
N ASP A 115 15.27 3.12 6.66
CA ASP A 115 15.08 3.98 5.49
C ASP A 115 14.98 3.17 4.18
N PHE A 116 15.78 2.12 4.04
CA PHE A 116 15.65 1.16 2.94
C PHE A 116 14.25 0.56 2.90
N GLY A 117 13.76 0.02 4.04
CA GLY A 117 12.43 -0.58 4.13
C GLY A 117 11.30 0.41 3.84
N MET A 118 11.45 1.64 4.32
CA MET A 118 10.48 2.72 4.09
C MET A 118 10.34 3.03 2.60
N ASN A 119 11.44 3.29 1.91
CA ASN A 119 11.44 3.62 0.49
C ASN A 119 11.02 2.41 -0.38
N MET A 120 11.49 1.21 -0.05
CA MET A 120 11.10 -0.01 -0.76
C MET A 120 9.60 -0.29 -0.60
N GLY A 121 9.02 -0.02 0.57
CA GLY A 121 7.59 -0.21 0.83
C GLY A 121 6.72 0.72 -0.02
N VAL A 122 7.13 1.99 -0.17
CA VAL A 122 6.44 2.94 -1.07
C VAL A 122 6.55 2.48 -2.52
N ALA A 123 7.76 2.11 -2.99
CA ALA A 123 7.96 1.60 -4.35
C ALA A 123 7.12 0.33 -4.61
N PHE A 124 7.05 -0.55 -3.62
CA PHE A 124 6.26 -1.79 -3.69
C PHE A 124 4.76 -1.49 -3.88
N GLN A 125 4.19 -0.56 -3.09
CA GLN A 125 2.77 -0.22 -3.18
C GLN A 125 2.44 0.48 -4.51
N LEU A 126 3.27 1.42 -4.96
CA LEU A 126 3.14 2.03 -6.28
C LEU A 126 3.17 0.96 -7.40
N LYS A 127 4.02 -0.06 -7.24
CA LYS A 127 4.10 -1.17 -8.19
C LYS A 127 2.89 -2.08 -8.13
N ASP A 128 2.30 -2.34 -6.95
CA ASP A 128 1.06 -3.12 -6.81
C ASP A 128 -0.10 -2.41 -7.53
N ASP A 129 -0.27 -1.10 -7.32
CA ASP A 129 -1.28 -0.29 -8.01
C ASP A 129 -1.06 -0.27 -9.54
N LEU A 130 0.20 -0.19 -9.99
CA LEU A 130 0.52 -0.26 -11.42
C LEU A 130 0.15 -1.62 -12.02
N LEU A 131 0.41 -2.70 -11.29
CA LEU A 131 0.11 -4.07 -11.73
C LEU A 131 -1.39 -4.37 -11.70
N ASP A 132 -2.19 -3.70 -10.87
CA ASP A 132 -3.65 -3.81 -10.94
C ASP A 132 -4.21 -3.30 -12.26
N VAL A 133 -3.55 -2.33 -12.91
CA VAL A 133 -3.96 -1.79 -14.21
C VAL A 133 -3.29 -2.49 -15.39
N TYR A 134 -1.98 -2.79 -15.30
CA TYR A 134 -1.15 -3.22 -16.42
C TYR A 134 -0.52 -4.61 -16.25
N GLY A 135 -0.83 -5.32 -15.19
CA GLY A 135 -0.30 -6.64 -14.93
C GLY A 135 -0.89 -7.71 -15.85
N ASP A 136 -0.32 -8.91 -15.77
CA ASP A 136 -0.90 -10.12 -16.35
C ASP A 136 -1.65 -10.89 -15.26
N ALA A 137 -2.94 -11.09 -15.44
CA ALA A 137 -3.79 -11.79 -14.48
C ALA A 137 -3.29 -13.21 -14.16
N ALA A 138 -2.69 -13.89 -15.14
CA ALA A 138 -2.14 -15.24 -14.96
C ALA A 138 -0.90 -15.24 -14.05
N VAL A 139 -0.10 -14.17 -14.08
CA VAL A 139 1.10 -14.01 -13.26
C VAL A 139 0.77 -13.39 -11.89
N PHE A 140 -0.09 -12.39 -11.89
CA PHE A 140 -0.43 -11.62 -10.68
C PHE A 140 -1.38 -12.38 -9.73
N GLY A 141 -2.13 -13.36 -10.25
CA GLY A 141 -3.04 -14.19 -9.47
C GLY A 141 -4.28 -13.45 -8.91
N LYS A 142 -4.56 -12.24 -9.41
CA LYS A 142 -5.73 -11.41 -9.10
C LYS A 142 -6.41 -10.98 -10.40
N ASN A 143 -7.69 -10.61 -10.31
CA ASN A 143 -8.36 -9.91 -11.40
C ASN A 143 -7.73 -8.53 -11.57
N ILE A 144 -7.49 -8.12 -12.81
CA ILE A 144 -6.94 -6.81 -13.17
C ILE A 144 -8.05 -5.77 -13.23
N GLY A 145 -7.74 -4.53 -12.84
CA GLY A 145 -8.66 -3.39 -12.90
C GLY A 145 -9.57 -3.27 -11.68
N GLY A 146 -9.29 -3.98 -10.60
CA GLY A 146 -10.06 -3.87 -9.37
C GLY A 146 -10.10 -2.45 -8.81
N ASP A 147 -8.97 -1.77 -8.80
CA ASP A 147 -8.84 -0.39 -8.34
C ASP A 147 -9.64 0.60 -9.22
N ILE A 148 -9.69 0.35 -10.53
CA ILE A 148 -10.51 1.14 -11.46
C ILE A 148 -12.01 0.95 -11.16
N LEU A 149 -12.44 -0.29 -10.94
CA LEU A 149 -13.85 -0.59 -10.67
C LEU A 149 -14.34 0.06 -9.38
N CYS A 150 -13.50 0.07 -8.33
CA CYS A 150 -13.81 0.68 -7.04
C CYS A 150 -13.53 2.19 -6.99
N ASN A 151 -13.06 2.82 -8.06
CA ASN A 151 -12.65 4.23 -8.08
C ASN A 151 -11.62 4.57 -6.99
N LYS A 152 -10.71 3.63 -6.69
CA LYS A 152 -9.70 3.80 -5.67
C LYS A 152 -8.79 4.97 -5.99
N LYS A 153 -8.47 5.78 -4.99
CA LYS A 153 -7.63 6.98 -5.13
C LYS A 153 -6.15 6.58 -5.15
N THR A 154 -5.75 5.86 -6.21
CA THR A 154 -4.37 5.45 -6.46
C THR A 154 -3.55 6.59 -7.07
N TYR A 155 -2.22 6.44 -7.04
CA TYR A 155 -1.31 7.35 -7.75
C TYR A 155 -1.72 7.55 -9.22
N MET A 156 -2.16 6.48 -9.89
CA MET A 156 -2.59 6.50 -11.27
C MET A 156 -3.79 7.42 -11.49
N LEU A 157 -4.85 7.28 -10.68
CA LEU A 157 -6.04 8.11 -10.79
C LEU A 157 -5.74 9.59 -10.46
N ILE A 158 -4.97 9.84 -9.40
CA ILE A 158 -4.58 11.19 -8.99
C ILE A 158 -3.82 11.88 -10.12
N LYS A 159 -2.79 11.23 -10.68
CA LYS A 159 -2.01 11.78 -11.79
C LYS A 159 -2.82 11.92 -13.07
N ALA A 160 -3.76 11.02 -13.33
CA ALA A 160 -4.66 11.17 -14.46
C ALA A 160 -5.51 12.44 -14.35
N LEU A 161 -6.08 12.71 -13.18
CA LEU A 161 -6.89 13.92 -12.96
C LEU A 161 -6.06 15.21 -13.01
N GLU A 162 -4.80 15.17 -12.52
CA GLU A 162 -3.89 16.33 -12.56
C GLU A 162 -3.43 16.70 -13.97
N HIS A 163 -3.20 15.71 -14.84
CA HIS A 163 -2.60 15.91 -16.16
C HIS A 163 -3.60 15.84 -17.31
N ALA A 164 -4.88 15.51 -17.05
CA ALA A 164 -5.92 15.39 -18.06
C ALA A 164 -6.23 16.73 -18.75
N SER A 165 -6.42 16.70 -20.05
CA SER A 165 -7.10 17.80 -20.75
C SER A 165 -8.55 17.91 -20.26
N GLN A 166 -9.22 19.01 -20.59
CA GLN A 166 -10.62 19.23 -20.19
C GLN A 166 -11.55 18.10 -20.68
N GLU A 167 -11.33 17.60 -21.89
CA GLU A 167 -12.10 16.47 -22.46
C GLU A 167 -11.81 15.17 -21.71
N GLN A 168 -10.52 14.85 -21.46
CA GLN A 168 -10.12 13.66 -20.72
C GLN A 168 -10.61 13.68 -19.27
N ALA A 169 -10.55 14.84 -18.61
CA ALA A 169 -11.07 15.01 -17.25
C ALA A 169 -12.59 14.77 -17.18
N SER A 170 -13.35 15.27 -18.17
CA SER A 170 -14.79 15.02 -18.28
C SER A 170 -15.10 13.53 -18.45
N ARG A 171 -14.33 12.81 -19.27
CA ARG A 171 -14.49 11.35 -19.47
C ARG A 171 -14.09 10.56 -18.21
N LEU A 172 -13.01 10.93 -17.52
CA LEU A 172 -12.64 10.32 -16.25
C LEU A 172 -13.72 10.54 -15.20
N GLN A 173 -14.24 11.77 -15.08
CA GLN A 173 -15.30 12.11 -14.13
C GLN A 173 -16.58 11.31 -14.41
N HIS A 174 -16.93 11.09 -15.67
CA HIS A 174 -18.05 10.22 -16.03
C HIS A 174 -17.86 8.81 -15.46
N TRP A 175 -16.68 8.18 -15.68
CA TRP A 175 -16.41 6.83 -15.21
C TRP A 175 -16.30 6.71 -13.68
N ILE A 176 -15.92 7.78 -12.98
CA ILE A 176 -15.89 7.84 -11.52
C ILE A 176 -17.31 7.91 -10.94
N THR A 177 -18.25 8.59 -11.62
CA THR A 177 -19.58 8.89 -11.07
C THR A 177 -20.68 7.95 -11.56
N VAL A 178 -20.47 7.26 -12.67
CA VAL A 178 -21.47 6.34 -13.22
C VAL A 178 -21.70 5.16 -12.27
N VAL A 179 -22.96 4.84 -11.99
CA VAL A 179 -23.37 3.78 -11.06
C VAL A 179 -23.63 2.46 -11.78
N ASP A 180 -24.27 2.53 -12.94
CA ASP A 180 -24.59 1.34 -13.75
C ASP A 180 -23.66 1.30 -14.97
N PHE A 181 -22.75 0.34 -14.99
CA PHE A 181 -21.71 0.24 -16.02
C PHE A 181 -21.31 -1.21 -16.29
N ASN A 182 -20.84 -1.47 -17.51
CA ASN A 182 -20.16 -2.73 -17.82
C ASN A 182 -18.72 -2.69 -17.27
N PRO A 183 -18.32 -3.61 -16.38
CA PRO A 183 -16.98 -3.62 -15.80
C PRO A 183 -15.84 -3.63 -16.84
N ALA A 184 -15.96 -4.44 -17.89
CA ALA A 184 -14.93 -4.54 -18.93
C ALA A 184 -14.80 -3.23 -19.74
N GLU A 185 -15.92 -2.57 -20.02
CA GLU A 185 -15.92 -1.28 -20.72
C GLU A 185 -15.26 -0.19 -19.85
N LYS A 186 -15.59 -0.13 -18.57
CA LYS A 186 -14.98 0.83 -17.63
C LYS A 186 -13.48 0.63 -17.54
N ILE A 187 -13.00 -0.60 -17.32
CA ILE A 187 -11.57 -0.91 -17.24
C ILE A 187 -10.87 -0.46 -18.54
N THR A 188 -11.40 -0.85 -19.70
CA THR A 188 -10.81 -0.50 -21.00
C THR A 188 -10.75 1.01 -21.18
N ALA A 189 -11.88 1.71 -20.98
CA ALA A 189 -11.95 3.13 -21.21
C ALA A 189 -11.05 3.96 -20.29
N VAL A 190 -10.96 3.59 -19.01
CA VAL A 190 -10.09 4.27 -18.03
C VAL A 190 -8.62 3.96 -18.31
N THR A 191 -8.26 2.70 -18.64
CA THR A 191 -6.91 2.33 -19.04
C THR A 191 -6.45 3.07 -20.29
N ASP A 192 -7.32 3.22 -21.29
CA ASP A 192 -7.03 4.00 -22.50
C ASP A 192 -6.77 5.47 -22.19
N LEU A 193 -7.55 6.07 -21.26
CA LEU A 193 -7.30 7.42 -20.78
C LEU A 193 -5.95 7.54 -20.08
N TYR A 194 -5.62 6.59 -19.19
CA TYR A 194 -4.31 6.54 -18.54
C TYR A 194 -3.16 6.45 -19.54
N ASN A 195 -3.32 5.67 -20.61
CA ASN A 195 -2.33 5.55 -21.69
C ASN A 195 -2.17 6.88 -22.45
N GLN A 196 -3.28 7.54 -22.82
CA GLN A 196 -3.27 8.81 -23.53
C GLN A 196 -2.65 9.94 -22.70
N ILE A 197 -2.85 9.95 -21.38
CA ILE A 197 -2.30 10.95 -20.45
C ILE A 197 -0.83 10.64 -20.13
N GLY A 198 -0.40 9.39 -20.27
CA GLY A 198 0.97 8.94 -19.96
C GLY A 198 1.20 8.61 -18.49
N VAL A 199 0.14 8.31 -17.72
CA VAL A 199 0.23 8.05 -16.27
C VAL A 199 1.11 6.86 -15.93
N LYS A 200 1.17 5.85 -16.82
CA LYS A 200 2.03 4.70 -16.66
C LYS A 200 3.49 5.11 -16.43
N THR A 201 4.00 5.96 -17.32
CA THR A 201 5.38 6.46 -17.24
C THR A 201 5.62 7.29 -15.98
N LEU A 202 4.64 8.13 -15.58
CA LEU A 202 4.74 8.89 -14.33
C LEU A 202 4.88 7.95 -13.11
N CYS A 203 4.07 6.90 -13.06
CA CYS A 203 4.13 5.91 -12.00
C CYS A 203 5.46 5.12 -12.00
N GLU A 204 5.91 4.66 -13.16
CA GLU A 204 7.20 3.95 -13.33
C GLU A 204 8.38 4.82 -12.89
N ASN A 205 8.37 6.11 -13.22
CA ASN A 205 9.39 7.06 -12.76
C ASN A 205 9.38 7.22 -11.23
N LYS A 206 8.18 7.32 -10.62
CA LYS A 206 8.05 7.42 -9.17
C LYS A 206 8.52 6.14 -8.47
N ILE A 207 8.22 4.97 -9.00
CA ILE A 207 8.73 3.69 -8.51
C ILE A 207 10.26 3.67 -8.56
N THR A 208 10.84 4.11 -9.68
CA THR A 208 12.30 4.16 -9.86
C THR A 208 12.95 5.13 -8.86
N GLU A 209 12.34 6.29 -8.62
CA GLU A 209 12.80 7.27 -7.63
C GLU A 209 12.91 6.65 -6.23
N TYR A 210 11.84 6.01 -5.74
CA TYR A 210 11.84 5.38 -4.42
C TYR A 210 12.74 4.15 -4.35
N SER A 211 12.82 3.36 -5.43
CA SER A 211 13.74 2.22 -5.51
C SER A 211 15.20 2.66 -5.41
N ASN A 212 15.58 3.75 -6.09
CA ASN A 212 16.93 4.29 -6.01
C ASN A 212 17.25 4.80 -4.60
N ARG A 213 16.34 5.56 -3.97
CA ARG A 213 16.50 5.99 -2.56
C ARG A 213 16.69 4.80 -1.62
N ALA A 214 15.94 3.72 -1.83
CA ALA A 214 16.11 2.51 -1.05
C ALA A 214 17.51 1.91 -1.25
N MET A 215 17.97 1.76 -2.49
CA MET A 215 19.29 1.22 -2.78
C MET A 215 20.42 2.08 -2.25
N ASP A 216 20.29 3.41 -2.27
CA ASP A 216 21.27 4.34 -1.67
C ASP A 216 21.36 4.11 -0.14
N SER A 217 20.22 3.94 0.54
CA SER A 217 20.21 3.63 1.97
C SER A 217 20.89 2.29 2.27
N LEU A 218 20.61 1.25 1.46
CA LEU A 218 21.21 -0.06 1.62
C LEU A 218 22.72 -0.07 1.35
N ALA A 219 23.18 0.65 0.31
CA ALA A 219 24.60 0.77 -0.03
C ALA A 219 25.43 1.47 1.05
N ALA A 220 24.80 2.21 1.96
CA ALA A 220 25.45 2.89 3.05
C ALA A 220 25.57 2.03 4.34
N VAL A 221 25.00 0.81 4.36
CA VAL A 221 25.12 -0.15 5.48
C VAL A 221 26.52 -0.78 5.45
N ASN A 222 27.17 -0.88 6.62
CA ASN A 222 28.51 -1.42 6.78
C ASN A 222 28.53 -2.92 7.07
#